data_5891cc6c031f000502767febc01a032f
#
_entry.id   5891cc6c031f000502767febc01a032f
#
_cell.length_a   1.000
_cell.length_b   1.000
_cell.length_c   1.000
_cell.angle_alpha   90.00
_cell.angle_beta   90.00
_cell.angle_gamma   90.00
#
_symmetry.space_group_name_H-M   'P 1'
#
loop_
_entity.id
_entity.type
_entity.pdbx_description
1 polymer ?
#
loop_
_entity_poly.entity_id
_entity_poly.type
_entity_poly.pdbx_seq_one_letter_code
_entity_poly.pdbx_strand_id
1 'polypeptide(L)'
;DIAPATAQAKFKEAMSGALASSADNMHYPYLTEDTNDNPWQDRFETREDYALSDVFVDHLLAHNDPRVASYAELPAAGGNYVGVPYGVANPNVLQANISFIADEVIYDGTTAGGMIFSYTQVAFSMAEAAERGWITDDVATWYYKGIDASMAQWGVSSADATAYKAGAEVVFNSAKAMEQIATQKWVALYLQGAEAWAEWRRLDFPVLSPAPDAESGTGIPVRYGYSANVAALNEANYNAAVAAQGADTQDTKLWWDVK
;
A
#
# COMPACT_ATOMS: atom_id res chain seq x y z
N ASP A 1 14.58 9.09 10.89
CA ASP A 1 15.76 9.87 10.47
C ASP A 1 15.94 11.16 11.27
N ILE A 2 14.88 11.83 11.71
CA ILE A 2 14.98 13.05 12.54
C ILE A 2 15.39 12.73 13.98
N ALA A 3 14.84 11.68 14.58
CA ALA A 3 15.09 11.28 15.96
C ALA A 3 15.26 9.76 16.09
N PRO A 4 16.31 9.17 15.48
CA PRO A 4 16.45 7.72 15.38
C PRO A 4 16.50 7.01 16.74
N ALA A 5 17.14 7.59 17.74
CA ALA A 5 17.19 7.01 19.08
C ALA A 5 15.80 6.95 19.74
N THR A 6 15.00 8.00 19.57
CA THR A 6 13.63 8.04 20.09
C THR A 6 12.75 7.04 19.36
N ALA A 7 12.87 6.98 18.03
CA ALA A 7 12.12 6.02 17.21
C ALA A 7 12.46 4.57 17.60
N GLN A 8 13.75 4.24 17.76
CA GLN A 8 14.20 2.94 18.23
C GLN A 8 13.62 2.59 19.60
N ALA A 9 13.67 3.52 20.56
CA ALA A 9 13.15 3.29 21.90
C ALA A 9 11.65 3.00 21.88
N LYS A 10 10.88 3.80 21.13
CA LYS A 10 9.43 3.62 20.98
C LYS A 10 9.07 2.34 20.21
N PHE A 11 9.84 1.99 19.19
CA PHE A 11 9.67 0.71 18.50
C PHE A 11 9.84 -0.47 19.46
N LYS A 12 10.92 -0.49 20.26
CA LYS A 12 11.19 -1.55 21.24
C LYS A 12 10.10 -1.63 22.32
N GLU A 13 9.59 -0.49 22.77
CA GLU A 13 8.46 -0.44 23.71
C GLU A 13 7.21 -1.09 23.10
N ALA A 14 6.88 -0.76 21.85
CA ALA A 14 5.71 -1.25 21.16
C ALA A 14 5.76 -2.75 20.81
N MET A 15 6.96 -3.32 20.62
CA MET A 15 7.14 -4.74 20.23
C MET A 15 6.45 -5.72 21.16
N SER A 16 6.40 -5.44 22.47
CA SER A 16 5.81 -6.34 23.47
C SER A 16 4.28 -6.49 23.32
N GLY A 17 3.63 -5.53 22.64
CA GLY A 17 2.18 -5.54 22.37
C GLY A 17 1.85 -5.72 20.89
N ALA A 18 2.83 -5.97 20.03
CA ALA A 18 2.60 -6.16 18.60
C ALA A 18 1.87 -7.49 18.33
N LEU A 19 1.16 -7.54 17.19
CA LEU A 19 0.53 -8.78 16.73
C LEU A 19 1.58 -9.88 16.60
N ALA A 20 1.30 -11.05 17.12
CA ALA A 20 2.23 -12.19 17.14
C ALA A 20 2.07 -13.10 15.90
N SER A 21 0.92 -13.06 15.26
CA SER A 21 0.57 -13.89 14.11
C SER A 21 -0.57 -13.29 13.29
N SER A 22 -0.87 -13.85 12.12
CA SER A 22 -2.02 -13.47 11.31
C SER A 22 -3.37 -13.73 12.00
N ALA A 23 -3.41 -14.57 13.03
CA ALA A 23 -4.63 -14.78 13.82
C ALA A 23 -5.02 -13.55 14.66
N ASP A 24 -4.07 -12.64 14.87
CA ASP A 24 -4.26 -11.41 15.63
C ASP A 24 -4.64 -10.21 14.71
N ASN A 25 -4.78 -10.45 13.41
CA ASN A 25 -5.13 -9.39 12.46
C ASN A 25 -6.37 -8.64 12.90
N MET A 26 -6.27 -7.32 12.93
CA MET A 26 -7.38 -6.43 13.26
C MET A 26 -8.24 -6.24 11.99
N HIS A 27 -9.33 -6.96 11.97
CA HIS A 27 -10.24 -7.02 10.84
C HIS A 27 -11.63 -6.53 11.25
N TYR A 28 -12.22 -5.65 10.44
CA TYR A 28 -13.62 -5.26 10.61
C TYR A 28 -14.50 -6.15 9.72
N PRO A 29 -15.30 -7.05 10.31
CA PRO A 29 -16.18 -7.90 9.52
C PRO A 29 -17.37 -7.06 9.00
N TYR A 30 -17.55 -7.02 7.69
CA TYR A 30 -18.78 -6.50 7.12
C TYR A 30 -19.89 -7.53 7.21
N LEU A 31 -21.14 -7.04 7.12
CA LEU A 31 -22.34 -7.88 7.16
C LEU A 31 -22.90 -8.03 5.75
N THR A 32 -23.85 -8.93 5.59
CA THR A 32 -24.53 -9.17 4.29
C THR A 32 -25.72 -8.22 4.04
N GLU A 33 -25.97 -7.31 4.96
CA GLU A 33 -27.09 -6.36 4.90
C GLU A 33 -26.60 -5.05 4.26
N ASP A 34 -27.32 -4.51 3.29
CA ASP A 34 -26.99 -3.29 2.51
C ASP A 34 -26.50 -2.09 3.34
N THR A 35 -26.88 -1.99 4.59
CA THR A 35 -26.46 -0.86 5.45
C THR A 35 -25.12 -1.07 6.14
N ASN A 36 -24.61 -2.28 6.12
CA ASN A 36 -23.38 -2.68 6.84
C ASN A 36 -22.52 -3.63 6.00
N ASP A 37 -22.73 -3.69 4.72
CA ASP A 37 -21.94 -4.50 3.80
C ASP A 37 -20.59 -3.87 3.45
N ASN A 38 -19.83 -4.53 2.60
CA ASN A 38 -18.55 -4.05 2.15
C ASN A 38 -18.74 -2.78 1.28
N PRO A 39 -18.15 -1.63 1.63
CA PRO A 39 -18.27 -0.40 0.84
C PRO A 39 -17.81 -0.52 -0.63
N TRP A 40 -17.05 -1.56 -0.98
CA TRP A 40 -16.75 -1.87 -2.36
C TRP A 40 -17.97 -2.41 -3.10
N GLN A 41 -18.86 -3.17 -2.44
CA GLN A 41 -20.08 -3.69 -3.03
C GLN A 41 -20.95 -2.57 -3.60
N ASP A 42 -21.23 -1.52 -2.83
CA ASP A 42 -21.97 -0.33 -3.28
C ASP A 42 -21.40 0.29 -4.57
N ARG A 43 -20.09 0.19 -4.76
CA ARG A 43 -19.40 0.76 -5.93
C ARG A 43 -19.52 -0.09 -7.18
N PHE A 44 -19.94 -1.35 -7.03
CA PHE A 44 -20.06 -2.32 -8.13
C PHE A 44 -21.49 -2.80 -8.37
N GLU A 45 -22.49 -2.40 -7.60
CA GLU A 45 -23.87 -2.82 -7.79
C GLU A 45 -24.49 -2.41 -9.14
N THR A 46 -24.18 -1.22 -9.61
CA THR A 46 -24.78 -0.66 -10.83
C THR A 46 -23.75 -0.29 -11.89
N ARG A 47 -22.50 -0.16 -11.52
CA ARG A 47 -21.39 0.27 -12.39
C ARG A 47 -20.08 -0.34 -11.89
N GLU A 48 -19.16 -0.57 -12.79
CA GLU A 48 -17.80 -0.98 -12.51
C GLU A 48 -16.88 0.24 -12.61
N ASP A 49 -16.76 1.00 -11.51
CA ASP A 49 -16.09 2.31 -11.51
C ASP A 49 -14.61 2.24 -11.14
N TYR A 50 -14.13 1.11 -10.61
CA TYR A 50 -12.79 0.99 -10.07
C TYR A 50 -12.07 -0.23 -10.64
N ALA A 51 -10.90 0.01 -11.19
CA ALA A 51 -10.02 -1.04 -11.70
C ALA A 51 -8.60 -0.82 -11.15
N LEU A 52 -7.77 -1.84 -11.23
CA LEU A 52 -6.36 -1.73 -10.84
C LEU A 52 -5.60 -0.86 -11.83
N SER A 53 -4.63 -0.09 -11.33
CA SER A 53 -3.73 0.68 -12.19
C SER A 53 -2.74 -0.22 -12.92
N ASP A 54 -2.31 0.19 -14.11
CA ASP A 54 -1.23 -0.44 -14.87
C ASP A 54 0.06 -0.53 -14.05
N VAL A 55 0.43 0.53 -13.35
CA VAL A 55 1.61 0.56 -12.46
C VAL A 55 1.61 -0.59 -11.46
N PHE A 56 0.46 -0.90 -10.87
CA PHE A 56 0.35 -1.97 -9.89
C PHE A 56 0.29 -3.36 -10.55
N VAL A 57 -0.54 -3.51 -11.58
CA VAL A 57 -0.67 -4.78 -12.32
C VAL A 57 0.65 -5.17 -12.98
N ASP A 58 1.31 -4.24 -13.65
CA ASP A 58 2.60 -4.49 -14.32
C ASP A 58 3.68 -4.88 -13.32
N HIS A 59 3.69 -4.25 -12.14
CA HIS A 59 4.61 -4.65 -11.07
C HIS A 59 4.37 -6.10 -10.64
N LEU A 60 3.12 -6.50 -10.39
CA LEU A 60 2.79 -7.87 -9.99
C LEU A 60 3.19 -8.88 -11.06
N LEU A 61 2.87 -8.59 -12.32
CA LEU A 61 3.19 -9.46 -13.45
C LEU A 61 4.68 -9.60 -13.70
N ALA A 62 5.43 -8.48 -13.63
CA ALA A 62 6.89 -8.49 -13.81
C ALA A 62 7.62 -9.36 -12.79
N HIS A 63 7.05 -9.50 -11.59
CA HIS A 63 7.61 -10.32 -10.51
C HIS A 63 6.96 -11.71 -10.40
N ASN A 64 6.04 -12.07 -11.31
CA ASN A 64 5.23 -13.28 -11.22
C ASN A 64 4.54 -13.42 -9.86
N ASP A 65 4.00 -12.32 -9.33
CA ASP A 65 3.37 -12.28 -8.03
C ASP A 65 1.99 -12.95 -8.07
N PRO A 66 1.79 -14.08 -7.39
CA PRO A 66 0.55 -14.84 -7.47
C PRO A 66 -0.65 -14.10 -6.83
N ARG A 67 -0.41 -13.07 -6.02
CA ARG A 67 -1.49 -12.26 -5.43
C ARG A 67 -2.32 -11.52 -6.45
N VAL A 68 -1.80 -11.33 -7.68
CA VAL A 68 -2.57 -10.71 -8.77
C VAL A 68 -3.92 -11.41 -8.99
N ALA A 69 -3.96 -12.72 -8.87
CA ALA A 69 -5.19 -13.51 -9.04
C ALA A 69 -6.21 -13.33 -7.89
N SER A 70 -5.75 -12.88 -6.72
CA SER A 70 -6.63 -12.56 -5.58
C SER A 70 -7.01 -11.09 -5.55
N TYR A 71 -6.28 -10.24 -6.28
CA TYR A 71 -6.52 -8.79 -6.31
C TYR A 71 -7.44 -8.37 -7.45
N ALA A 72 -7.43 -9.10 -8.55
CA ALA A 72 -8.07 -8.70 -9.79
C ALA A 72 -8.73 -9.86 -10.53
N GLU A 73 -9.80 -9.54 -11.27
CA GLU A 73 -10.38 -10.43 -12.26
C GLU A 73 -9.60 -10.38 -13.59
N LEU A 74 -9.65 -11.46 -14.33
CA LEU A 74 -9.17 -11.44 -15.72
C LEU A 74 -10.10 -10.56 -16.57
N PRO A 75 -9.57 -9.83 -17.57
CA PRO A 75 -10.40 -9.07 -18.50
C PRO A 75 -11.48 -9.93 -19.15
N ALA A 76 -12.70 -9.40 -19.29
CA ALA A 76 -13.81 -10.11 -19.93
C ALA A 76 -13.51 -10.52 -21.39
N ALA A 77 -12.64 -9.80 -22.07
CA ALA A 77 -12.14 -10.15 -23.40
C ALA A 77 -11.15 -11.32 -23.41
N GLY A 78 -10.74 -11.77 -22.23
CA GLY A 78 -9.72 -12.80 -22.05
C GLY A 78 -8.28 -12.26 -22.12
N GLY A 79 -7.32 -13.15 -21.97
CA GLY A 79 -5.89 -12.79 -21.98
C GLY A 79 -5.29 -12.80 -20.58
N ASN A 80 -4.34 -11.91 -20.33
CA ASN A 80 -3.68 -11.72 -19.05
C ASN A 80 -4.30 -10.54 -18.28
N TYR A 81 -3.92 -10.34 -17.03
CA TYR A 81 -4.30 -9.16 -16.26
C TYR A 81 -3.81 -7.87 -16.92
N VAL A 82 -4.66 -6.85 -16.95
CA VAL A 82 -4.39 -5.56 -17.60
C VAL A 82 -4.88 -4.42 -16.70
N GLY A 83 -3.97 -3.58 -16.24
CA GLY A 83 -4.33 -2.39 -15.47
C GLY A 83 -4.82 -1.24 -16.33
N VAL A 84 -5.53 -0.29 -15.71
CA VAL A 84 -5.91 0.98 -16.36
C VAL A 84 -4.71 1.94 -16.33
N PRO A 85 -4.41 2.65 -17.42
CA PRO A 85 -3.37 3.67 -17.44
C PRO A 85 -3.51 4.67 -16.29
N TYR A 86 -2.53 4.67 -15.38
CA TYR A 86 -2.52 5.51 -14.19
C TYR A 86 -2.36 6.98 -14.55
N GLY A 87 -3.20 7.82 -13.94
CA GLY A 87 -3.05 9.27 -14.01
C GLY A 87 -3.26 9.88 -15.41
N VAL A 88 -3.95 9.19 -16.29
CA VAL A 88 -4.38 9.67 -17.60
C VAL A 88 -5.82 10.13 -17.52
N ALA A 89 -6.11 11.38 -17.85
CA ALA A 89 -7.45 11.97 -17.70
C ALA A 89 -8.53 11.26 -18.53
N ASN A 90 -8.17 10.74 -19.71
CA ASN A 90 -9.05 9.99 -20.59
C ASN A 90 -8.30 8.80 -21.18
N PRO A 91 -8.18 7.69 -20.45
CA PRO A 91 -7.35 6.57 -20.87
C PRO A 91 -7.88 5.84 -22.12
N ASN A 92 -9.10 6.13 -22.56
CA ASN A 92 -9.74 5.52 -23.74
C ASN A 92 -9.60 3.98 -23.79
N VAL A 93 -9.89 3.34 -22.66
CA VAL A 93 -9.86 1.89 -22.54
C VAL A 93 -11.27 1.32 -22.63
N LEU A 94 -11.39 0.12 -23.20
CA LEU A 94 -12.65 -0.64 -23.17
C LEU A 94 -12.68 -1.45 -21.87
N GLN A 95 -13.77 -1.39 -21.13
CA GLN A 95 -13.97 -2.14 -19.88
C GLN A 95 -13.66 -3.64 -20.05
N ALA A 96 -14.08 -4.23 -21.16
CA ALA A 96 -13.82 -5.63 -21.44
C ALA A 96 -12.33 -6.00 -21.53
N ASN A 97 -11.43 -5.03 -21.71
CA ASN A 97 -10.00 -5.25 -21.89
C ASN A 97 -9.15 -4.99 -20.63
N ILE A 98 -9.77 -4.64 -19.53
CA ILE A 98 -9.07 -4.31 -18.28
C ILE A 98 -9.48 -5.24 -17.14
N SER A 99 -8.64 -5.31 -16.12
CA SER A 99 -8.86 -6.08 -14.91
C SER A 99 -9.51 -5.24 -13.83
N PHE A 100 -10.70 -5.62 -13.41
CA PHE A 100 -11.38 -5.03 -12.27
C PHE A 100 -10.89 -5.65 -10.97
N ILE A 101 -11.29 -5.08 -9.83
CA ILE A 101 -11.08 -5.64 -8.50
C ILE A 101 -11.78 -7.02 -8.45
N ALA A 102 -11.13 -8.00 -7.84
CA ALA A 102 -11.66 -9.36 -7.75
C ALA A 102 -12.99 -9.41 -7.00
N ASP A 103 -13.91 -10.25 -7.46
CA ASP A 103 -15.23 -10.43 -6.85
C ASP A 103 -15.16 -10.81 -5.37
N GLU A 104 -14.20 -11.62 -4.95
CA GLU A 104 -14.00 -11.95 -3.54
C GLU A 104 -13.64 -10.72 -2.70
N VAL A 105 -12.99 -9.72 -3.26
CA VAL A 105 -12.71 -8.44 -2.58
C VAL A 105 -13.97 -7.60 -2.43
N ILE A 106 -14.83 -7.62 -3.43
CA ILE A 106 -16.04 -6.77 -3.50
C ILE A 106 -17.14 -7.37 -2.62
N TYR A 107 -17.40 -8.67 -2.76
CA TYR A 107 -18.58 -9.32 -2.19
C TYR A 107 -18.30 -10.16 -0.95
N ASP A 108 -17.05 -10.47 -0.63
CA ASP A 108 -16.68 -11.15 0.61
C ASP A 108 -16.31 -10.15 1.70
N GLY A 109 -17.29 -9.83 2.54
CA GLY A 109 -17.09 -8.94 3.69
C GLY A 109 -16.15 -9.48 4.76
N THR A 110 -15.77 -10.77 4.69
CA THR A 110 -14.98 -11.41 5.76
C THR A 110 -13.48 -11.41 5.49
N THR A 111 -13.04 -11.36 4.23
CA THR A 111 -11.62 -11.58 3.88
C THR A 111 -10.87 -10.33 3.48
N ALA A 112 -11.49 -9.41 2.78
CA ALA A 112 -10.75 -8.36 2.10
C ALA A 112 -11.08 -6.93 2.53
N GLY A 113 -12.29 -6.68 2.99
CA GLY A 113 -12.79 -5.31 3.03
C GLY A 113 -12.35 -4.48 4.24
N GLY A 114 -12.13 -5.07 5.37
CA GLY A 114 -12.03 -4.36 6.64
C GLY A 114 -10.69 -4.47 7.35
N MET A 115 -9.59 -4.71 6.66
CA MET A 115 -8.28 -4.80 7.30
C MET A 115 -7.87 -3.45 7.89
N ILE A 116 -7.83 -3.35 9.22
CA ILE A 116 -7.39 -2.17 9.95
C ILE A 116 -5.89 -2.22 10.17
N PHE A 117 -5.37 -3.35 10.65
CA PHE A 117 -3.96 -3.56 10.91
C PHE A 117 -3.61 -5.04 10.84
N SER A 118 -2.52 -5.41 10.18
CA SER A 118 -2.16 -6.80 9.92
C SER A 118 -0.81 -7.20 10.49
N TYR A 119 -0.65 -8.48 10.77
CA TYR A 119 0.64 -9.08 11.12
C TYR A 119 1.68 -8.89 10.00
N THR A 120 1.25 -8.82 8.74
CA THR A 120 2.11 -8.49 7.61
C THR A 120 2.81 -7.13 7.80
N GLN A 121 2.08 -6.10 8.26
CA GLN A 121 2.65 -4.79 8.57
C GLN A 121 3.66 -4.86 9.71
N VAL A 122 3.37 -5.67 10.75
CA VAL A 122 4.32 -5.93 11.85
C VAL A 122 5.57 -6.61 11.33
N ALA A 123 5.45 -7.67 10.53
CA ALA A 123 6.59 -8.43 10.03
C ALA A 123 7.53 -7.58 9.17
N PHE A 124 7.00 -6.76 8.25
CA PHE A 124 7.85 -5.83 7.50
C PHE A 124 8.44 -4.71 8.35
N SER A 125 7.72 -4.25 9.38
CA SER A 125 8.28 -3.28 10.33
C SER A 125 9.40 -3.87 11.18
N MET A 126 9.33 -5.15 11.51
CA MET A 126 10.41 -5.89 12.18
C MET A 126 11.61 -6.08 11.26
N ALA A 127 11.38 -6.39 9.97
CA ALA A 127 12.45 -6.46 8.97
C ALA A 127 13.19 -5.12 8.85
N GLU A 128 12.46 -4.02 8.76
CA GLU A 128 13.02 -2.67 8.73
C GLU A 128 13.79 -2.35 10.01
N ALA A 129 13.26 -2.68 11.18
CA ALA A 129 13.93 -2.44 12.45
C ALA A 129 15.23 -3.25 12.59
N ALA A 130 15.26 -4.48 12.07
CA ALA A 130 16.46 -5.30 12.01
C ALA A 130 17.50 -4.68 11.05
N GLU A 131 17.09 -4.23 9.86
CA GLU A 131 17.96 -3.56 8.89
C GLU A 131 18.55 -2.25 9.46
N ARG A 132 17.76 -1.51 10.24
CA ARG A 132 18.24 -0.30 10.94
C ARG A 132 19.14 -0.60 12.15
N GLY A 133 19.33 -1.87 12.50
CA GLY A 133 20.08 -2.28 13.70
C GLY A 133 19.37 -1.95 15.02
N TRP A 134 18.09 -1.76 14.99
CA TRP A 134 17.30 -1.49 16.20
C TRP A 134 17.04 -2.74 17.02
N ILE A 135 16.96 -3.89 16.37
CA ILE A 135 16.85 -5.23 16.95
C ILE A 135 17.95 -6.12 16.36
N THR A 136 18.21 -7.27 17.02
CA THR A 136 19.28 -8.20 16.61
C THR A 136 18.77 -9.36 15.76
N ASP A 137 17.52 -9.34 15.40
CA ASP A 137 16.88 -10.36 14.57
C ASP A 137 17.44 -10.34 13.15
N ASP A 138 17.33 -11.47 12.46
CA ASP A 138 17.74 -11.57 11.07
C ASP A 138 16.73 -10.90 10.13
N VAL A 139 17.21 -9.99 9.29
CA VAL A 139 16.39 -9.19 8.36
C VAL A 139 15.62 -10.09 7.37
N ALA A 140 16.33 -11.05 6.75
CA ALA A 140 15.74 -11.95 5.77
C ALA A 140 14.61 -12.79 6.37
N THR A 141 14.77 -13.23 7.61
CA THR A 141 13.73 -13.98 8.32
C THR A 141 12.44 -13.17 8.43
N TRP A 142 12.50 -11.91 8.83
CA TRP A 142 11.32 -11.06 8.95
C TRP A 142 10.76 -10.63 7.59
N TYR A 143 11.61 -10.38 6.62
CA TYR A 143 11.20 -10.11 5.24
C TYR A 143 10.36 -11.24 4.67
N TYR A 144 10.80 -12.49 4.77
CA TYR A 144 10.05 -13.64 4.29
C TYR A 144 8.79 -13.92 5.12
N LYS A 145 8.80 -13.68 6.42
CA LYS A 145 7.58 -13.75 7.25
C LYS A 145 6.52 -12.75 6.76
N GLY A 146 6.91 -11.54 6.39
CA GLY A 146 6.01 -10.54 5.83
C GLY A 146 5.38 -11.00 4.52
N ILE A 147 6.18 -11.57 3.61
CA ILE A 147 5.69 -12.13 2.35
C ILE A 147 4.73 -13.30 2.63
N ASP A 148 5.12 -14.25 3.47
CA ASP A 148 4.29 -15.42 3.77
C ASP A 148 2.96 -15.03 4.42
N ALA A 149 2.97 -14.05 5.34
CA ALA A 149 1.76 -13.54 5.97
C ALA A 149 0.83 -12.85 4.94
N SER A 150 1.40 -12.06 4.02
CA SER A 150 0.63 -11.43 2.94
C SER A 150 0.04 -12.47 1.99
N MET A 151 0.83 -13.46 1.56
CA MET A 151 0.36 -14.55 0.70
C MET A 151 -0.78 -15.34 1.35
N ALA A 152 -0.63 -15.70 2.61
CA ALA A 152 -1.65 -16.43 3.36
C ALA A 152 -2.93 -15.61 3.55
N GLN A 153 -2.82 -14.30 3.79
CA GLN A 153 -3.97 -13.40 3.91
C GLN A 153 -4.82 -13.41 2.64
N TRP A 154 -4.20 -13.54 1.47
CA TRP A 154 -4.85 -13.53 0.16
C TRP A 154 -5.06 -14.93 -0.42
N GLY A 155 -5.01 -15.98 0.39
CA GLY A 155 -5.33 -17.34 -0.01
C GLY A 155 -4.34 -17.97 -1.00
N VAL A 156 -3.17 -17.37 -1.20
CA VAL A 156 -2.13 -17.91 -2.09
C VAL A 156 -1.58 -19.21 -1.51
N SER A 157 -1.44 -20.24 -2.34
CA SER A 157 -0.92 -21.53 -1.90
C SER A 157 0.53 -21.42 -1.40
N SER A 158 0.91 -22.27 -0.45
CA SER A 158 2.29 -22.33 0.05
C SER A 158 3.31 -22.70 -1.04
N ALA A 159 2.88 -23.44 -2.07
CA ALA A 159 3.71 -23.78 -3.22
C ALA A 159 4.00 -22.54 -4.09
N ASP A 160 2.98 -21.75 -4.39
CA ASP A 160 3.12 -20.51 -5.17
C ASP A 160 3.89 -19.44 -4.39
N ALA A 161 3.63 -19.31 -3.09
CA ALA A 161 4.41 -18.42 -2.22
C ALA A 161 5.90 -18.82 -2.19
N THR A 162 6.21 -20.12 -2.19
CA THR A 162 7.58 -20.61 -2.24
C THR A 162 8.23 -20.32 -3.60
N ALA A 163 7.51 -20.53 -4.69
CA ALA A 163 7.99 -20.21 -6.04
C ALA A 163 8.25 -18.70 -6.20
N TYR A 164 7.35 -17.87 -5.71
CA TYR A 164 7.51 -16.42 -5.72
C TYR A 164 8.76 -15.96 -4.97
N LYS A 165 8.98 -16.46 -3.74
CA LYS A 165 10.16 -16.12 -2.93
C LYS A 165 11.48 -16.54 -3.56
N ALA A 166 11.47 -17.52 -4.48
CA ALA A 166 12.65 -17.93 -5.25
C ALA A 166 12.92 -17.05 -6.48
N GLY A 167 12.02 -16.11 -6.81
CA GLY A 167 12.20 -15.17 -7.91
C GLY A 167 13.41 -14.26 -7.72
N ALA A 168 14.14 -13.95 -8.78
CA ALA A 168 15.41 -13.23 -8.72
C ALA A 168 15.31 -11.85 -8.04
N GLU A 169 14.19 -11.14 -8.23
CA GLU A 169 13.95 -9.83 -7.61
C GLU A 169 13.35 -9.91 -6.20
N VAL A 170 12.89 -11.11 -5.80
CA VAL A 170 12.26 -11.35 -4.49
C VAL A 170 13.21 -11.99 -3.50
N VAL A 171 14.15 -12.80 -3.97
CA VAL A 171 15.22 -13.36 -3.10
C VAL A 171 15.89 -12.23 -2.36
N PHE A 172 15.95 -12.36 -1.04
CA PHE A 172 16.50 -11.30 -0.18
C PHE A 172 17.95 -10.97 -0.56
N ASN A 173 18.20 -9.70 -0.76
CA ASN A 173 19.50 -9.13 -1.06
C ASN A 173 19.82 -8.01 -0.06
N SER A 174 20.78 -8.24 0.82
CA SER A 174 21.14 -7.26 1.85
C SER A 174 21.58 -5.89 1.31
N ALA A 175 22.08 -5.83 0.08
CA ALA A 175 22.42 -4.54 -0.55
C ALA A 175 21.18 -3.73 -1.00
N LYS A 176 20.01 -4.35 -1.06
CA LYS A 176 18.72 -3.76 -1.44
C LYS A 176 17.64 -3.95 -0.36
N ALA A 177 18.04 -4.24 0.87
CA ALA A 177 17.11 -4.64 1.94
C ALA A 177 15.95 -3.66 2.11
N MET A 178 16.21 -2.37 2.26
CA MET A 178 15.16 -1.35 2.44
C MET A 178 14.24 -1.23 1.22
N GLU A 179 14.80 -1.27 0.01
CA GLU A 179 14.03 -1.28 -1.24
C GLU A 179 13.08 -2.48 -1.30
N GLN A 180 13.59 -3.68 -1.02
CA GLN A 180 12.80 -4.91 -1.04
C GLN A 180 11.73 -4.94 0.05
N ILE A 181 12.07 -4.55 1.28
CA ILE A 181 11.10 -4.47 2.40
C ILE A 181 9.97 -3.49 2.07
N ALA A 182 10.32 -2.28 1.62
CA ALA A 182 9.35 -1.25 1.30
C ALA A 182 8.44 -1.64 0.14
N THR A 183 9.01 -2.21 -0.93
CA THR A 183 8.25 -2.65 -2.11
C THR A 183 7.29 -3.78 -1.76
N GLN A 184 7.73 -4.79 -1.00
CA GLN A 184 6.86 -5.88 -0.57
C GLN A 184 5.76 -5.39 0.39
N LYS A 185 6.07 -4.45 1.27
CA LYS A 185 5.08 -3.82 2.14
C LYS A 185 4.05 -3.02 1.35
N TRP A 186 4.48 -2.28 0.31
CA TRP A 186 3.59 -1.55 -0.59
C TRP A 186 2.61 -2.48 -1.31
N VAL A 187 3.06 -3.61 -1.84
CA VAL A 187 2.18 -4.63 -2.45
C VAL A 187 1.21 -5.20 -1.43
N ALA A 188 1.70 -5.51 -0.22
CA ALA A 188 0.89 -6.10 0.84
C ALA A 188 -0.20 -5.15 1.39
N LEU A 189 -0.01 -3.84 1.24
CA LEU A 189 -0.97 -2.80 1.64
C LEU A 189 -2.05 -2.54 0.58
N TYR A 190 -2.28 -3.47 -0.35
CA TYR A 190 -3.40 -3.40 -1.27
C TYR A 190 -4.70 -3.12 -0.51
N LEU A 191 -5.53 -2.19 -1.01
CA LEU A 191 -6.73 -1.62 -0.39
C LEU A 191 -6.51 -0.76 0.88
N GLN A 192 -5.29 -0.64 1.37
CA GLN A 192 -4.92 0.23 2.48
C GLN A 192 -4.17 1.48 1.96
N GLY A 193 -4.76 2.18 1.01
CA GLY A 193 -4.08 3.24 0.24
C GLY A 193 -3.47 4.37 1.09
N ALA A 194 -4.10 4.76 2.20
CA ALA A 194 -3.54 5.77 3.10
C ALA A 194 -2.23 5.31 3.77
N GLU A 195 -2.19 4.05 4.21
CA GLU A 195 -1.00 3.44 4.80
C GLU A 195 0.09 3.23 3.74
N ALA A 196 -0.27 2.72 2.56
CA ALA A 196 0.66 2.54 1.45
C ALA A 196 1.31 3.87 1.03
N TRP A 197 0.53 4.95 0.97
CA TRP A 197 1.03 6.29 0.67
C TRP A 197 1.91 6.86 1.79
N ALA A 198 1.57 6.62 3.07
CA ALA A 198 2.39 7.03 4.21
C ALA A 198 3.76 6.32 4.21
N GLU A 199 3.76 5.01 3.97
CA GLU A 199 4.98 4.21 3.88
C GLU A 199 5.83 4.59 2.67
N TRP A 200 5.21 4.80 1.51
CA TRP A 200 5.90 5.25 0.31
C TRP A 200 6.62 6.60 0.55
N ARG A 201 5.94 7.59 1.10
CA ARG A 201 6.56 8.89 1.44
C ARG A 201 7.73 8.76 2.43
N ARG A 202 7.66 7.78 3.33
CA ARG A 202 8.68 7.56 4.36
C ARG A 202 9.90 6.81 3.84
N LEU A 203 9.74 5.94 2.86
CA LEU A 203 10.77 5.02 2.38
C LEU A 203 11.24 5.30 0.95
N ASP A 204 10.47 6.04 0.16
CA ASP A 204 10.69 6.36 -1.26
C ASP A 204 10.66 5.13 -2.20
N PHE A 205 10.10 4.01 -1.74
CA PHE A 205 9.98 2.77 -2.53
C PHE A 205 8.55 2.22 -2.54
N PRO A 206 8.13 1.58 -3.66
CA PRO A 206 8.86 1.45 -4.92
C PRO A 206 9.07 2.80 -5.62
N VAL A 207 10.00 2.86 -6.56
CA VAL A 207 10.18 4.06 -7.39
C VAL A 207 8.98 4.18 -8.32
N LEU A 208 8.17 5.22 -8.09
CA LEU A 208 6.97 5.51 -8.86
C LEU A 208 7.18 6.75 -9.72
N SER A 209 6.48 6.81 -10.86
CA SER A 209 6.46 7.99 -11.73
C SER A 209 5.26 8.89 -11.40
N PRO A 210 5.38 10.22 -11.56
CA PRO A 210 4.24 11.11 -11.48
C PRO A 210 3.16 10.76 -12.51
N ALA A 211 1.91 11.10 -12.20
CA ALA A 211 0.81 10.95 -13.13
C ALA A 211 1.08 11.75 -14.42
N PRO A 212 0.91 11.16 -15.62
CA PRO A 212 1.15 11.87 -16.89
C PRO A 212 0.36 13.17 -17.04
N ASP A 213 -0.90 13.16 -16.60
CA ASP A 213 -1.81 14.32 -16.69
C ASP A 213 -2.05 14.94 -15.30
N ALA A 214 -1.00 15.06 -14.48
CA ALA A 214 -1.12 15.68 -13.16
C ALA A 214 -1.60 17.14 -13.27
N GLU A 215 -2.68 17.49 -12.58
CA GLU A 215 -3.25 18.83 -12.61
C GLU A 215 -2.44 19.85 -11.79
N SER A 216 -1.67 19.39 -10.82
CA SER A 216 -0.88 20.26 -9.95
C SER A 216 0.43 19.57 -9.55
N GLY A 217 1.45 20.41 -9.36
CA GLY A 217 2.77 19.95 -8.96
C GLY A 217 3.59 19.33 -10.10
N THR A 218 4.77 18.88 -9.75
CA THR A 218 5.73 18.27 -10.68
C THR A 218 6.06 16.82 -10.29
N GLY A 219 5.54 16.37 -9.15
CA GLY A 219 5.81 15.09 -8.57
C GLY A 219 4.55 14.31 -8.17
N ILE A 220 4.76 13.21 -7.48
CA ILE A 220 3.67 12.52 -6.80
C ILE A 220 3.34 13.31 -5.53
N PRO A 221 2.04 13.60 -5.25
CA PRO A 221 1.67 14.36 -4.06
C PRO A 221 2.19 13.74 -2.77
N VAL A 222 2.87 14.53 -1.94
CA VAL A 222 3.44 14.09 -0.65
C VAL A 222 2.62 14.57 0.54
N ARG A 223 1.62 15.42 0.33
CA ARG A 223 0.66 15.89 1.33
C ARG A 223 -0.66 16.33 0.71
N TYR A 224 -1.68 16.45 1.54
CA TYR A 224 -2.87 17.24 1.21
C TYR A 224 -2.60 18.72 1.46
N GLY A 225 -3.12 19.59 0.59
CA GLY A 225 -3.21 21.02 0.86
C GLY A 225 -4.28 21.34 1.92
N TYR A 226 -4.23 22.50 2.52
CA TYR A 226 -5.33 23.00 3.33
C TYR A 226 -6.56 23.27 2.45
N SER A 227 -7.75 23.13 3.03
CA SER A 227 -8.97 23.55 2.33
C SER A 227 -8.88 25.02 1.93
N ALA A 228 -9.35 25.36 0.73
CA ALA A 228 -9.36 26.74 0.22
C ALA A 228 -10.02 27.75 1.18
N ASN A 229 -11.01 27.30 1.96
CA ASN A 229 -11.68 28.13 2.94
C ASN A 229 -10.81 28.48 4.15
N VAL A 230 -9.78 27.71 4.48
CA VAL A 230 -8.94 27.93 5.66
C VAL A 230 -8.16 29.23 5.51
N ALA A 231 -7.59 29.49 4.34
CA ALA A 231 -6.85 30.73 4.08
C ALA A 231 -7.74 31.97 4.24
N ALA A 232 -9.01 31.88 3.86
CA ALA A 232 -9.94 33.03 3.95
C ALA A 232 -10.58 33.19 5.35
N LEU A 233 -10.90 32.08 6.03
CA LEU A 233 -11.66 32.13 7.28
C LEU A 233 -10.75 32.11 8.54
N ASN A 234 -9.48 31.71 8.39
CA ASN A 234 -8.53 31.59 9.51
C ASN A 234 -7.12 31.98 9.06
N GLU A 235 -7.02 33.13 8.39
CA GLU A 235 -5.82 33.59 7.69
C GLU A 235 -4.58 33.64 8.61
N ALA A 236 -4.72 34.15 9.83
CA ALA A 236 -3.59 34.28 10.76
C ALA A 236 -2.94 32.92 11.10
N ASN A 237 -3.76 31.91 11.42
CA ASN A 237 -3.25 30.56 11.73
C ASN A 237 -2.78 29.84 10.47
N TYR A 238 -3.44 30.03 9.33
CA TYR A 238 -2.98 29.51 8.05
C TYR A 238 -1.57 30.02 7.72
N ASN A 239 -1.35 31.34 7.77
CA ASN A 239 -0.05 31.93 7.50
C ASN A 239 1.03 31.45 8.48
N ALA A 240 0.69 31.30 9.77
CA ALA A 240 1.60 30.75 10.76
C ALA A 240 1.99 29.28 10.46
N ALA A 241 1.02 28.47 10.02
CA ALA A 241 1.27 27.07 9.62
C ALA A 241 2.15 27.00 8.37
N VAL A 242 1.86 27.81 7.34
CA VAL A 242 2.67 27.90 6.11
C VAL A 242 4.09 28.36 6.41
N ALA A 243 4.26 29.35 7.30
CA ALA A 243 5.58 29.81 7.73
C ALA A 243 6.39 28.72 8.46
N ALA A 244 5.72 27.84 9.20
CA ALA A 244 6.36 26.77 9.97
C ALA A 244 6.73 25.54 9.12
N GLN A 245 5.90 25.17 8.14
CA GLN A 245 6.04 23.91 7.40
C GLN A 245 6.40 24.07 5.92
N GLY A 246 6.45 25.30 5.40
CA GLY A 246 6.64 25.59 3.98
C GLY A 246 5.35 25.85 3.21
N ALA A 247 5.47 26.09 1.92
CA ALA A 247 4.36 26.44 1.04
C ALA A 247 3.23 25.40 1.07
N ASP A 248 1.98 25.86 0.99
CA ASP A 248 0.82 24.98 0.95
C ASP A 248 0.61 24.41 -0.46
N THR A 249 1.53 23.54 -0.85
CA THR A 249 1.49 22.79 -2.11
C THR A 249 1.53 21.29 -1.83
N GLN A 250 1.10 20.50 -2.78
CA GLN A 250 1.14 19.03 -2.68
C GLN A 250 2.57 18.48 -2.75
N ASP A 251 3.53 19.27 -3.26
CA ASP A 251 4.94 18.88 -3.37
C ASP A 251 5.76 19.23 -2.11
N THR A 252 5.19 19.99 -1.18
CA THR A 252 5.89 20.37 0.06
C THR A 252 5.95 19.19 1.02
N LYS A 253 7.15 18.68 1.26
CA LYS A 253 7.38 17.57 2.18
C LYS A 253 6.98 17.92 3.61
N LEU A 254 6.45 16.94 4.32
CA LEU A 254 6.14 17.08 5.76
C LEU A 254 7.43 17.04 6.57
N TRP A 255 7.39 17.59 7.79
CA TRP A 255 8.54 17.74 8.67
C TRP A 255 9.32 16.44 8.93
N TRP A 256 8.70 15.29 8.82
CA TRP A 256 9.32 13.97 9.02
C TRP A 256 9.86 13.34 7.72
N ASP A 257 9.47 13.85 6.56
CA ASP A 257 9.92 13.40 5.24
C ASP A 257 11.17 14.19 4.84
N VAL A 258 12.31 13.69 5.23
CA VAL A 258 13.61 14.39 5.13
C VAL A 258 14.56 13.83 4.07
N LYS A 259 14.08 12.94 3.21
CA LYS A 259 14.87 12.36 2.13
C LYS A 259 14.71 13.11 0.81
#